data_5b3f20f7df1c36526cd77e63a5c99755
#
_entry.id   5b3f20f7df1c36526cd77e63a5c99755
#
_cell.length_a   1.000
_cell.length_b   1.000
_cell.length_c   1.000
_cell.angle_alpha   90.00
_cell.angle_beta   90.00
_cell.angle_gamma   90.00
#
_symmetry.space_group_name_H-M   'P 1'
#
loop_
_entity.id
_entity.type
_entity.pdbx_description
1 polymer ?
#
loop_
_entity_poly.entity_id
_entity_poly.type
_entity_poly.pdbx_seq_one_letter_code
_entity_poly.pdbx_strand_id
1 'polypeptide(L)'
;MIKEIFKKKIPISANRFLNIKDIQGNFLYTTDGKVLAYLKIYPKNCKLMSKEEQKNHSNILTRNFASELKPFKLYFTNRPVNLQKNQDYQAMLMDKEKNALKFSLQGKRSRSFGNLSVRGKALESEIYLIIWGENTEYVEQELLKRLNDLKMKFTNSGYRTEI
;
A
#
# COMPACT_ATOMS: atom_id res chain seq x y z
N MET A 1 21.26 44.60 -33.30
CA MET A 1 20.10 43.76 -33.63
C MET A 1 20.27 42.42 -32.88
N ILE A 2 19.80 42.37 -31.63
CA ILE A 2 20.00 41.24 -30.73
C ILE A 2 18.80 40.34 -30.92
N LYS A 3 18.99 39.14 -31.49
CA LYS A 3 17.98 38.10 -31.55
C LYS A 3 17.88 37.44 -30.17
N GLU A 4 16.90 37.82 -29.38
CA GLU A 4 16.50 37.08 -28.18
C GLU A 4 15.99 35.70 -28.63
N ILE A 5 16.78 34.69 -28.30
CA ILE A 5 16.41 33.28 -28.47
C ILE A 5 15.45 32.98 -27.35
N PHE A 6 14.14 33.06 -27.61
CA PHE A 6 13.11 32.50 -26.73
C PHE A 6 13.34 30.99 -26.63
N LYS A 7 14.03 30.56 -25.57
CA LYS A 7 14.06 29.16 -25.18
C LYS A 7 12.64 28.78 -24.81
N LYS A 8 11.92 28.10 -25.71
CA LYS A 8 10.65 27.44 -25.38
C LYS A 8 10.88 26.58 -24.15
N LYS A 9 10.32 26.96 -23.00
CA LYS A 9 10.25 26.09 -21.83
C LYS A 9 9.42 24.88 -22.21
N ILE A 10 10.08 23.74 -22.42
CA ILE A 10 9.39 22.46 -22.63
C ILE A 10 8.64 22.17 -21.31
N PRO A 11 7.32 21.96 -21.35
CA PRO A 11 6.57 21.65 -20.13
C PRO A 11 7.15 20.39 -19.48
N ILE A 12 7.53 20.50 -18.22
CA ILE A 12 8.04 19.37 -17.44
C ILE A 12 6.88 18.42 -17.25
N SER A 13 6.94 17.21 -17.81
CA SER A 13 5.91 16.20 -17.58
C SER A 13 5.89 15.78 -16.11
N ALA A 14 4.72 15.38 -15.60
CA ALA A 14 4.58 14.89 -14.23
C ALA A 14 5.55 13.73 -13.91
N ASN A 15 5.81 12.86 -14.88
CA ASN A 15 6.76 11.74 -14.74
C ASN A 15 8.20 12.21 -14.48
N ARG A 16 8.62 13.32 -15.10
CA ARG A 16 9.95 13.89 -14.87
C ARG A 16 10.08 14.53 -13.50
N PHE A 17 8.99 15.10 -13.00
CA PHE A 17 8.94 15.63 -11.63
C PHE A 17 8.97 14.52 -10.58
N LEU A 18 8.30 13.39 -10.83
CA LEU A 18 8.22 12.25 -9.92
C LEU A 18 9.44 11.31 -10.00
N ASN A 19 10.46 11.62 -10.81
CA ASN A 19 11.63 10.77 -11.04
C ASN A 19 11.28 9.34 -11.51
N ILE A 20 10.14 9.17 -12.19
CA ILE A 20 9.68 7.89 -12.74
C ILE A 20 10.01 7.85 -14.22
N LYS A 21 10.74 6.82 -14.65
CA LYS A 21 11.06 6.55 -16.04
C LYS A 21 10.07 5.58 -16.68
N ASP A 22 9.83 4.44 -16.00
CA ASP A 22 8.99 3.36 -16.52
C ASP A 22 8.52 2.45 -15.39
N ILE A 23 7.48 1.64 -15.65
CA ILE A 23 6.99 0.58 -14.76
C ILE A 23 6.85 -0.68 -15.61
N GLN A 24 7.60 -1.73 -15.25
CA GLN A 24 7.56 -3.02 -15.94
C GLN A 24 7.31 -4.14 -14.93
N GLY A 25 6.17 -4.82 -15.05
CA GLY A 25 5.78 -5.84 -14.09
C GLY A 25 5.70 -5.30 -12.66
N ASN A 26 6.53 -5.86 -11.78
CA ASN A 26 6.58 -5.49 -10.35
C ASN A 26 7.70 -4.47 -10.03
N PHE A 27 8.32 -3.88 -11.04
CA PHE A 27 9.46 -3.00 -10.88
C PHE A 27 9.16 -1.59 -11.38
N LEU A 28 9.65 -0.60 -10.62
CA LEU A 28 9.60 0.80 -10.99
C LEU A 28 11.03 1.28 -11.31
N TYR A 29 11.22 1.77 -12.53
CA TYR A 29 12.47 2.34 -13.01
C TYR A 29 12.47 3.85 -12.81
N THR A 30 13.55 4.35 -12.24
CA THR A 30 13.72 5.79 -12.02
C THR A 30 14.60 6.42 -13.09
N THR A 31 14.50 7.74 -13.25
CA THR A 31 15.31 8.50 -14.20
C THR A 31 16.77 8.62 -13.78
N ASP A 32 17.07 8.42 -12.48
CA ASP A 32 18.42 8.37 -11.88
C ASP A 32 19.07 6.99 -11.92
N GLY A 33 18.48 6.04 -12.69
CA GLY A 33 19.08 4.75 -12.96
C GLY A 33 18.91 3.70 -11.87
N LYS A 34 17.89 3.84 -11.01
CA LYS A 34 17.55 2.83 -10.01
C LYS A 34 16.33 2.04 -10.40
N VAL A 35 16.26 0.81 -9.91
CA VAL A 35 15.10 -0.08 -10.00
C VAL A 35 14.59 -0.30 -8.59
N LEU A 36 13.29 -0.07 -8.38
CA LEU A 36 12.63 -0.25 -7.10
C LEU A 36 11.65 -1.41 -7.18
N ALA A 37 11.55 -2.17 -6.09
CA ALA A 37 10.54 -3.20 -5.92
C ALA A 37 9.79 -2.99 -4.57
N TYR A 38 8.52 -3.37 -4.54
CA TYR A 38 7.61 -3.07 -3.45
C TYR A 38 6.99 -4.34 -2.88
N LEU A 39 6.91 -4.41 -1.56
CA LEU A 39 6.15 -5.42 -0.84
C LEU A 39 5.09 -4.72 -0.01
N LYS A 40 3.83 -4.99 -0.29
CA LYS A 40 2.71 -4.53 0.53
C LYS A 40 2.60 -5.43 1.76
N ILE A 41 2.51 -4.81 2.93
CA ILE A 41 2.35 -5.47 4.21
C ILE A 41 1.02 -5.03 4.80
N TYR A 42 0.16 -5.99 5.11
CA TYR A 42 -1.12 -5.68 5.75
C TYR A 42 -0.91 -5.49 7.26
N PRO A 43 -1.26 -4.32 7.81
CA PRO A 43 -1.04 -4.03 9.22
C PRO A 43 -1.85 -4.98 10.11
N LYS A 44 -1.25 -5.37 11.23
CA LYS A 44 -1.88 -6.18 12.26
C LYS A 44 -2.24 -5.29 13.46
N ASN A 45 -3.44 -5.46 13.99
CA ASN A 45 -3.87 -4.66 15.13
C ASN A 45 -3.27 -5.20 16.44
N CYS A 46 -2.07 -4.77 16.76
CA CYS A 46 -1.37 -5.20 17.97
C CYS A 46 -2.07 -4.73 19.27
N LYS A 47 -2.97 -3.73 19.21
CA LYS A 47 -3.72 -3.27 20.38
C LYS A 47 -4.73 -4.30 20.91
N LEU A 48 -5.13 -5.24 20.06
CA LEU A 48 -6.04 -6.34 20.43
C LEU A 48 -5.30 -7.55 21.03
N MET A 49 -3.98 -7.53 21.07
CA MET A 49 -3.15 -8.58 21.64
C MET A 49 -2.86 -8.31 23.11
N SER A 50 -2.73 -9.36 23.90
CA SER A 50 -2.19 -9.29 25.25
C SER A 50 -0.74 -8.79 25.25
N LYS A 51 -0.26 -8.31 26.38
CA LYS A 51 1.15 -7.86 26.51
C LYS A 51 2.16 -8.97 26.19
N GLU A 52 1.83 -10.20 26.55
CA GLU A 52 2.65 -11.37 26.30
C GLU A 52 2.71 -11.70 24.80
N GLU A 53 1.55 -11.69 24.13
CA GLU A 53 1.48 -11.87 22.67
C GLU A 53 2.24 -10.77 21.92
N GLN A 54 2.13 -9.49 22.34
CA GLN A 54 2.87 -8.39 21.76
C GLN A 54 4.39 -8.61 21.89
N LYS A 55 4.85 -9.02 23.07
CA LYS A 55 6.27 -9.31 23.33
C LYS A 55 6.77 -10.48 22.47
N ASN A 56 5.99 -11.55 22.41
CA ASN A 56 6.33 -12.72 21.60
C ASN A 56 6.39 -12.35 20.11
N HIS A 57 5.42 -11.59 19.63
CA HIS A 57 5.38 -11.11 18.25
C HIS A 57 6.59 -10.23 17.90
N SER A 58 6.97 -9.31 18.79
CA SER A 58 8.17 -8.49 18.64
C SER A 58 9.45 -9.34 18.58
N ASN A 59 9.56 -10.36 19.46
CA ASN A 59 10.71 -11.27 19.45
C ASN A 59 10.81 -12.08 18.16
N ILE A 60 9.69 -12.54 17.61
CA ILE A 60 9.64 -13.25 16.33
C ILE A 60 10.12 -12.35 15.19
N LEU A 61 9.61 -11.11 15.13
CA LEU A 61 10.07 -10.12 14.15
C LEU A 61 11.57 -9.87 14.26
N THR A 62 12.06 -9.55 15.45
CA THR A 62 13.48 -9.29 15.68
C THR A 62 14.35 -10.44 15.21
N ARG A 63 13.97 -11.70 15.53
CA ARG A 63 14.71 -12.88 15.11
C ARG A 63 14.71 -13.08 13.59
N ASN A 64 13.56 -12.90 12.95
CA ASN A 64 13.43 -13.08 11.51
C ASN A 64 14.19 -12.02 10.71
N PHE A 65 14.34 -10.81 11.27
CA PHE A 65 15.05 -9.71 10.61
C PHE A 65 16.50 -9.52 11.06
N ALA A 66 16.98 -10.27 12.05
CA ALA A 66 18.35 -10.16 12.58
C ALA A 66 19.43 -10.36 11.49
N SER A 67 19.14 -11.15 10.46
CA SER A 67 20.06 -11.41 9.34
C SER A 67 19.93 -10.41 8.18
N GLU A 68 19.00 -9.45 8.26
CA GLU A 68 18.80 -8.48 7.18
C GLU A 68 19.74 -7.29 7.33
N LEU A 69 20.84 -7.31 6.58
CA LEU A 69 21.88 -6.28 6.63
C LEU A 69 21.75 -5.22 5.52
N LYS A 70 21.02 -5.55 4.45
CA LYS A 70 20.82 -4.61 3.33
C LYS A 70 19.73 -3.59 3.64
N PRO A 71 19.91 -2.32 3.27
CA PRO A 71 18.94 -1.27 3.59
C PRO A 71 17.61 -1.49 2.85
N PHE A 72 16.51 -1.20 3.53
CA PHE A 72 15.17 -1.10 2.97
C PHE A 72 14.45 0.11 3.56
N LYS A 73 13.38 0.56 2.94
CA LYS A 73 12.54 1.66 3.42
C LYS A 73 11.14 1.15 3.71
N LEU A 74 10.59 1.54 4.87
CA LEU A 74 9.17 1.37 5.16
C LEU A 74 8.45 2.68 4.87
N TYR A 75 7.39 2.58 4.07
CA TYR A 75 6.51 3.69 3.74
C TYR A 75 5.13 3.41 4.31
N PHE A 76 4.65 4.33 5.15
CA PHE A 76 3.34 4.25 5.78
C PHE A 76 2.43 5.30 5.15
N THR A 77 1.26 4.90 4.71
CA THR A 77 0.26 5.80 4.17
C THR A 77 -1.11 5.42 4.67
N ASN A 78 -2.03 6.39 4.66
CA ASN A 78 -3.43 6.18 4.96
C ASN A 78 -4.24 6.54 3.73
N ARG A 79 -5.18 5.68 3.37
CA ARG A 79 -6.14 5.96 2.31
C ARG A 79 -7.57 5.87 2.85
N PRO A 80 -8.53 6.55 2.24
CA PRO A 80 -9.95 6.34 2.55
C PRO A 80 -10.33 4.87 2.28
N VAL A 81 -11.06 4.27 3.21
CA VAL A 81 -11.58 2.90 3.05
C VAL A 81 -12.59 2.89 1.91
N ASN A 82 -12.45 1.94 0.98
CA ASN A 82 -13.46 1.72 -0.04
C ASN A 82 -14.63 0.91 0.54
N LEU A 83 -15.72 1.59 0.86
CA LEU A 83 -16.93 0.99 1.39
C LEU A 83 -17.98 0.62 0.31
N GLN A 84 -17.62 0.71 -0.97
CA GLN A 84 -18.56 0.45 -2.08
C GLN A 84 -19.19 -0.94 -1.97
N LYS A 85 -18.39 -1.98 -1.75
CA LYS A 85 -18.91 -3.35 -1.59
C LYS A 85 -19.91 -3.49 -0.44
N ASN A 86 -19.69 -2.75 0.65
CA ASN A 86 -20.59 -2.74 1.79
C ASN A 86 -21.90 -2.00 1.46
N GLN A 87 -21.82 -0.93 0.68
CA GLN A 87 -22.99 -0.19 0.20
C GLN A 87 -23.82 -1.05 -0.77
N ASP A 88 -23.17 -1.70 -1.72
CA ASP A 88 -23.81 -2.61 -2.70
C ASP A 88 -24.51 -3.76 -1.97
N TYR A 89 -23.86 -4.36 -0.97
CA TYR A 89 -24.46 -5.40 -0.14
C TYR A 89 -25.70 -4.90 0.63
N GLN A 90 -25.63 -3.70 1.22
CA GLN A 90 -26.78 -3.11 1.91
C GLN A 90 -27.94 -2.81 0.93
N ALA A 91 -27.63 -2.33 -0.27
CA ALA A 91 -28.63 -2.09 -1.33
C ALA A 91 -29.33 -3.41 -1.72
N MET A 92 -28.58 -4.49 -1.91
CA MET A 92 -29.11 -5.81 -2.20
C MET A 92 -30.01 -6.36 -1.07
N LEU A 93 -29.65 -6.11 0.20
CA LEU A 93 -30.48 -6.51 1.34
C LEU A 93 -31.76 -5.68 1.41
N MET A 94 -31.69 -4.38 1.12
CA MET A 94 -32.87 -3.50 1.10
C MET A 94 -33.89 -3.91 0.02
N ASP A 95 -33.40 -4.27 -1.16
CA ASP A 95 -34.23 -4.69 -2.28
C ASP A 95 -35.09 -5.95 -1.96
N LYS A 96 -34.55 -6.84 -1.12
CA LYS A 96 -35.21 -8.08 -0.70
C LYS A 96 -36.05 -7.95 0.58
N GLU A 97 -35.96 -6.84 1.29
CA GLU A 97 -36.56 -6.68 2.62
C GLU A 97 -38.02 -6.23 2.53
N LYS A 98 -38.91 -7.02 3.08
CA LYS A 98 -40.36 -6.74 3.12
C LYS A 98 -40.79 -6.03 4.40
N ASN A 99 -39.98 -6.10 5.45
CA ASN A 99 -40.31 -5.49 6.73
C ASN A 99 -39.88 -4.01 6.75
N ALA A 100 -40.84 -3.10 6.91
CA ALA A 100 -40.60 -1.65 6.88
C ALA A 100 -39.57 -1.14 7.91
N LEU A 101 -39.55 -1.73 9.13
CA LEU A 101 -38.57 -1.35 10.16
C LEU A 101 -37.16 -1.79 9.78
N LYS A 102 -37.00 -3.01 9.29
CA LYS A 102 -35.70 -3.52 8.85
C LYS A 102 -35.20 -2.73 7.63
N PHE A 103 -36.07 -2.41 6.66
CA PHE A 103 -35.75 -1.58 5.51
C PHE A 103 -35.23 -0.20 5.97
N SER A 104 -35.91 0.45 6.92
CA SER A 104 -35.49 1.73 7.48
C SER A 104 -34.12 1.64 8.17
N LEU A 105 -33.87 0.57 8.94
CA LEU A 105 -32.56 0.35 9.58
C LEU A 105 -31.43 0.13 8.58
N GLN A 106 -31.68 -0.64 7.53
CA GLN A 106 -30.71 -0.86 6.45
C GLN A 106 -30.41 0.47 5.71
N GLY A 107 -31.42 1.29 5.47
CA GLY A 107 -31.24 2.64 4.89
C GLY A 107 -30.39 3.57 5.76
N LYS A 108 -30.55 3.51 7.10
CA LYS A 108 -29.69 4.25 8.03
C LYS A 108 -28.23 3.75 7.99
N ARG A 109 -28.02 2.42 7.91
CA ARG A 109 -26.67 1.82 7.76
C ARG A 109 -26.00 2.23 6.45
N SER A 110 -26.72 2.17 5.34
CA SER A 110 -26.21 2.60 4.03
C SER A 110 -25.77 4.07 4.05
N ARG A 111 -26.59 4.98 4.61
CA ARG A 111 -26.21 6.39 4.79
C ARG A 111 -24.99 6.57 5.68
N SER A 112 -24.88 5.77 6.76
CA SER A 112 -23.72 5.80 7.63
C SER A 112 -22.43 5.43 6.89
N PHE A 113 -22.45 4.39 6.06
CA PHE A 113 -21.30 4.03 5.21
C PHE A 113 -20.96 5.13 4.22
N GLY A 114 -21.95 5.74 3.57
CA GLY A 114 -21.74 6.88 2.69
C GLY A 114 -21.07 8.06 3.41
N ASN A 115 -21.55 8.41 4.60
CA ASN A 115 -20.98 9.49 5.40
C ASN A 115 -19.53 9.20 5.87
N LEU A 116 -19.21 7.96 6.20
CA LEU A 116 -17.85 7.56 6.58
C LEU A 116 -16.89 7.66 5.38
N SER A 117 -17.35 7.24 4.20
CA SER A 117 -16.56 7.30 2.96
C SER A 117 -16.28 8.74 2.53
N VAL A 118 -17.33 9.60 2.46
CA VAL A 118 -17.23 10.97 1.98
C VAL A 118 -16.46 11.89 2.95
N ARG A 119 -16.61 11.69 4.25
CA ARG A 119 -15.97 12.55 5.25
C ARG A 119 -14.51 12.16 5.54
N GLY A 120 -13.95 11.16 4.87
CA GLY A 120 -12.59 10.69 5.09
C GLY A 120 -12.30 10.21 6.53
N LYS A 121 -13.36 9.88 7.30
CA LYS A 121 -13.23 9.45 8.71
C LYS A 121 -12.83 7.98 8.86
N ALA A 122 -13.07 7.17 7.83
CA ALA A 122 -12.64 5.79 7.78
C ALA A 122 -11.36 5.72 6.94
N LEU A 123 -10.22 5.58 7.61
CA LEU A 123 -8.91 5.43 6.97
C LEU A 123 -8.39 4.01 7.15
N GLU A 124 -7.83 3.47 6.11
CA GLU A 124 -7.09 2.21 6.09
C GLU A 124 -5.61 2.52 6.01
N SER A 125 -4.83 2.01 6.94
CA SER A 125 -3.38 2.16 6.91
C SER A 125 -2.78 1.11 5.99
N GLU A 126 -1.89 1.53 5.11
CA GLU A 126 -1.11 0.68 4.23
C GLU A 126 0.37 0.84 4.54
N ILE A 127 1.08 -0.27 4.51
CA ILE A 127 2.52 -0.33 4.75
C ILE A 127 3.17 -0.94 3.51
N TYR A 128 4.14 -0.24 2.95
CA TYR A 128 4.95 -0.70 1.85
C TYR A 128 6.41 -0.79 2.27
N LEU A 129 7.01 -1.95 2.06
CA LEU A 129 8.46 -2.10 2.13
C LEU A 129 9.02 -1.90 0.73
N ILE A 130 10.03 -1.04 0.63
CA ILE A 130 10.67 -0.66 -0.63
C ILE A 130 12.12 -1.08 -0.57
N ILE A 131 12.55 -1.82 -1.57
CA ILE A 131 13.95 -2.16 -1.82
C ILE A 131 14.37 -1.62 -3.18
N TRP A 132 15.65 -1.38 -3.37
CA TRP A 132 16.19 -0.82 -4.60
C TRP A 132 17.55 -1.37 -4.94
N GLY A 133 17.92 -1.25 -6.19
CA GLY A 133 19.24 -1.54 -6.74
C GLY A 133 19.55 -0.64 -7.92
N GLU A 134 20.81 -0.57 -8.31
CA GLU A 134 21.24 0.09 -9.54
C GLU A 134 20.77 -0.72 -10.75
N ASN A 135 20.40 -0.05 -11.84
CA ASN A 135 19.88 -0.71 -13.04
C ASN A 135 20.99 -1.46 -13.79
N THR A 136 21.21 -2.69 -13.40
CA THR A 136 22.14 -3.65 -14.00
C THR A 136 21.37 -4.80 -14.65
N GLU A 137 22.04 -5.61 -15.47
CA GLU A 137 21.43 -6.72 -16.21
C GLU A 137 20.65 -7.72 -15.32
N TYR A 138 21.11 -7.93 -14.07
CA TYR A 138 20.51 -8.94 -13.16
C TYR A 138 19.73 -8.34 -11.98
N VAL A 139 19.57 -7.01 -11.95
CA VAL A 139 18.96 -6.31 -10.78
C VAL A 139 17.55 -6.80 -10.48
N GLU A 140 16.74 -7.06 -11.49
CA GLU A 140 15.36 -7.54 -11.30
C GLU A 140 15.33 -8.90 -10.60
N GLN A 141 16.20 -9.82 -11.01
CA GLN A 141 16.28 -11.15 -10.41
C GLN A 141 16.77 -11.08 -8.95
N GLU A 142 17.76 -10.24 -8.67
CA GLU A 142 18.27 -10.01 -7.32
C GLU A 142 17.21 -9.38 -6.42
N LEU A 143 16.50 -8.34 -6.91
CA LEU A 143 15.43 -7.69 -6.17
C LEU A 143 14.26 -8.65 -5.94
N LEU A 144 13.86 -9.43 -6.93
CA LEU A 144 12.78 -10.40 -6.80
C LEU A 144 13.11 -11.47 -5.76
N LYS A 145 14.33 -12.01 -5.80
CA LYS A 145 14.82 -12.98 -4.80
C LYS A 145 14.74 -12.38 -3.40
N ARG A 146 15.32 -11.19 -3.22
CA ARG A 146 15.32 -10.50 -1.93
C ARG A 146 13.91 -10.16 -1.45
N LEU A 147 13.03 -9.75 -2.37
CA LEU A 147 11.64 -9.44 -2.05
C LEU A 147 10.88 -10.67 -1.56
N ASN A 148 11.12 -11.83 -2.17
CA ASN A 148 10.56 -13.10 -1.73
C ASN A 148 11.09 -13.52 -0.35
N ASP A 149 12.39 -13.34 -0.09
CA ASP A 149 12.96 -13.61 1.24
C ASP A 149 12.33 -12.71 2.32
N LEU A 150 12.17 -11.42 2.05
CA LEU A 150 11.51 -10.49 2.94
C LEU A 150 10.02 -10.84 3.13
N LYS A 151 9.33 -11.22 2.07
CA LYS A 151 7.95 -11.71 2.12
C LYS A 151 7.83 -12.91 3.06
N MET A 152 8.74 -13.87 2.96
CA MET A 152 8.76 -15.04 3.85
C MET A 152 9.02 -14.64 5.31
N LYS A 153 9.94 -13.71 5.58
CA LYS A 153 10.22 -13.20 6.94
C LYS A 153 8.98 -12.57 7.57
N PHE A 154 8.23 -11.74 6.82
CA PHE A 154 6.98 -11.16 7.29
C PHE A 154 5.87 -12.21 7.47
N THR A 155 5.73 -13.13 6.51
CA THR A 155 4.73 -14.20 6.58
C THR A 155 4.97 -15.10 7.80
N ASN A 156 6.22 -15.50 8.05
CA ASN A 156 6.62 -16.27 9.23
C ASN A 156 6.41 -15.49 10.55
N SER A 157 6.37 -14.17 10.47
CA SER A 157 6.01 -13.30 11.60
C SER A 157 4.50 -13.06 11.72
N GLY A 158 3.68 -13.74 10.91
CA GLY A 158 2.23 -13.67 10.96
C GLY A 158 1.61 -12.46 10.27
N TYR A 159 2.32 -11.80 9.36
CA TYR A 159 1.78 -10.75 8.52
C TYR A 159 1.32 -11.30 7.17
N ARG A 160 0.19 -10.81 6.69
CA ARG A 160 -0.20 -10.99 5.29
C ARG A 160 0.60 -10.02 4.43
N THR A 161 1.12 -10.50 3.30
CA THR A 161 1.96 -9.71 2.37
C THR A 161 1.58 -9.99 0.92
N GLU A 162 1.85 -9.00 0.05
CA GLU A 162 1.55 -9.04 -1.39
C GLU A 162 2.67 -8.30 -2.15
N ILE A 163 3.15 -8.87 -3.26
CA ILE A 163 4.14 -8.27 -4.16
C ILE A 163 3.43 -7.63 -5.33
#